data_27cade90d2033be5830d0809af680519
#
_entry.id   27cade90d2033be5830d0809af680519
#
_cell.length_a   1.000
_cell.length_b   1.000
_cell.length_c   1.000
_cell.angle_alpha   90.00
_cell.angle_beta   90.00
_cell.angle_gamma   90.00
#
_symmetry.space_group_name_H-M   'P 1'
#
loop_
_entity.id
_entity.type
_entity.pdbx_description
1 polymer ?
#
loop_
_entity_poly.entity_id
_entity_poly.type
_entity_poly.pdbx_seq_one_letter_code
_entity_poly.pdbx_strand_id
1 'polypeptide(L)'
;MIANLVLCVGVGITLIDDFVVLCIGRFIYGISVGAFSVFCPKYISETAPIEVKGPAGALSQVCITFGILVAFTVGLGIGDVDEDDVDSFEIQDYWYILFALPLIFSTIQIIFLYCIFPYDTPVSLKQNGNLEDLNKLMNNIYKSEEIA
;
A
#
# COMPACT_ATOMS: atom_id res chain seq x y z
N MET A 1 -5.11 -8.50 -2.55
CA MET A 1 -4.55 -9.38 -1.50
C MET A 1 -3.21 -9.98 -1.90
N ILE A 2 -3.08 -10.64 -3.06
CA ILE A 2 -1.81 -11.27 -3.51
C ILE A 2 -0.64 -10.27 -3.52
N ALA A 3 -0.83 -9.06 -4.05
CA ALA A 3 0.21 -8.04 -4.07
C ALA A 3 0.72 -7.63 -2.67
N ASN A 4 -0.16 -7.60 -1.66
CA ASN A 4 0.22 -7.35 -0.27
C ASN A 4 1.06 -8.50 0.32
N LEU A 5 0.71 -9.75 0.00
CA LEU A 5 1.49 -10.90 0.45
C LEU A 5 2.89 -10.88 -0.18
N VAL A 6 2.98 -10.59 -1.48
CA VAL A 6 4.28 -10.45 -2.17
C VAL A 6 5.10 -9.31 -1.58
N LEU A 7 4.46 -8.18 -1.22
CA LEU A 7 5.12 -7.07 -0.53
C LEU A 7 5.68 -7.50 0.82
N CYS A 8 4.88 -8.17 1.66
CA CYS A 8 5.33 -8.65 2.97
C CYS A 8 6.52 -9.62 2.85
N VAL A 9 6.48 -10.53 1.88
CA VAL A 9 7.59 -11.45 1.60
C VAL A 9 8.83 -10.67 1.14
N GLY A 10 8.68 -9.71 0.21
CA GLY A 10 9.79 -8.89 -0.27
C GLY A 10 10.46 -8.09 0.84
N VAL A 11 9.68 -7.44 1.72
CA VAL A 11 10.21 -6.70 2.87
C VAL A 11 10.85 -7.64 3.88
N GLY A 12 10.22 -8.81 4.18
CA GLY A 12 10.81 -9.80 5.10
C GLY A 12 12.17 -10.30 4.63
N ILE A 13 12.35 -10.55 3.34
CA ILE A 13 13.64 -10.93 2.74
C ILE A 13 14.65 -9.79 2.86
N THR A 14 14.23 -8.54 2.73
CA THR A 14 15.10 -7.35 2.82
C THR A 14 15.71 -7.17 4.22
N LEU A 15 15.12 -7.74 5.28
CA LEU A 15 15.64 -7.65 6.66
C LEU A 15 16.79 -8.61 6.94
N ILE A 16 17.23 -9.43 5.99
CA ILE A 16 18.37 -10.33 6.14
C ILE A 16 19.64 -9.56 5.79
N ASP A 17 20.68 -9.67 6.64
CA ASP A 17 21.96 -8.98 6.52
C ASP A 17 22.87 -9.61 5.45
N ASP A 18 22.38 -9.70 4.22
CA ASP A 18 23.16 -10.15 3.07
C ASP A 18 22.84 -9.25 1.89
N PHE A 19 23.87 -8.67 1.28
CA PHE A 19 23.71 -7.72 0.17
C PHE A 19 22.95 -8.30 -1.02
N VAL A 20 23.21 -9.56 -1.38
CA VAL A 20 22.54 -10.23 -2.51
C VAL A 20 21.07 -10.48 -2.18
N VAL A 21 20.80 -10.95 -0.97
CA VAL A 21 19.44 -11.22 -0.48
C VAL A 21 18.64 -9.92 -0.40
N LEU A 22 19.25 -8.83 0.08
CA LEU A 22 18.67 -7.49 0.11
C LEU A 22 18.26 -7.03 -1.30
N CYS A 23 19.12 -7.19 -2.31
CA CYS A 23 18.80 -6.83 -3.69
C CYS A 23 17.61 -7.63 -4.23
N ILE A 24 17.55 -8.94 -3.95
CA ILE A 24 16.41 -9.79 -4.34
C ILE A 24 15.13 -9.36 -3.64
N GLY A 25 15.18 -9.10 -2.34
CA GLY A 25 14.03 -8.60 -1.56
C GLY A 25 13.51 -7.29 -2.11
N ARG A 26 14.40 -6.34 -2.46
CA ARG A 26 14.05 -5.06 -3.09
C ARG A 26 13.43 -5.21 -4.46
N PHE A 27 13.88 -6.16 -5.25
CA PHE A 27 13.28 -6.46 -6.55
C PHE A 27 11.85 -6.97 -6.41
N ILE A 28 11.62 -7.94 -5.51
CA ILE A 28 10.28 -8.49 -5.23
C ILE A 28 9.35 -7.40 -4.68
N TYR A 29 9.85 -6.59 -3.73
CA TYR A 29 9.13 -5.44 -3.19
C TYR A 29 8.72 -4.46 -4.30
N GLY A 30 9.65 -4.13 -5.22
CA GLY A 30 9.40 -3.23 -6.35
C GLY A 30 8.28 -3.70 -7.27
N ILE A 31 8.18 -5.00 -7.54
CA ILE A 31 7.07 -5.59 -8.32
C ILE A 31 5.74 -5.30 -7.64
N SER A 32 5.66 -5.46 -6.33
CA SER A 32 4.44 -5.19 -5.55
C SER A 32 4.05 -3.72 -5.59
N VAL A 33 5.01 -2.81 -5.41
CA VAL A 33 4.79 -1.36 -5.48
C VAL A 33 4.29 -0.95 -6.87
N GLY A 34 4.89 -1.52 -7.93
CA GLY A 34 4.43 -1.31 -9.31
C GLY A 34 2.99 -1.78 -9.54
N ALA A 35 2.61 -2.92 -8.99
CA ALA A 35 1.24 -3.40 -9.03
C ALA A 35 0.26 -2.46 -8.31
N PHE A 36 0.61 -1.96 -7.12
CA PHE A 36 -0.22 -0.99 -6.39
C PHE A 36 -0.40 0.33 -7.14
N SER A 37 0.63 0.81 -7.82
CA SER A 37 0.56 2.04 -8.62
C SER A 37 -0.48 1.96 -9.74
N VAL A 38 -0.81 0.76 -10.23
CA VAL A 38 -1.84 0.54 -11.25
C VAL A 38 -3.18 0.22 -10.61
N PHE A 39 -3.21 -0.67 -9.61
CA PHE A 39 -4.48 -1.16 -9.05
C PHE A 39 -5.19 -0.11 -8.20
N CYS A 40 -4.45 0.74 -7.46
CA CYS A 40 -5.05 1.74 -6.60
C CYS A 40 -5.87 2.79 -7.40
N PRO A 41 -5.32 3.49 -8.41
CA PRO A 41 -6.10 4.43 -9.21
C PRO A 41 -7.19 3.74 -10.02
N LYS A 42 -6.98 2.51 -10.50
CA LYS A 42 -8.00 1.73 -11.18
C LYS A 42 -9.19 1.45 -10.24
N TYR A 43 -8.93 0.98 -9.02
CA TYR A 43 -9.97 0.71 -8.03
C TYR A 43 -10.80 1.98 -7.73
N ILE A 44 -10.13 3.11 -7.50
CA ILE A 44 -10.80 4.41 -7.30
C ILE A 44 -11.66 4.76 -8.52
N SER A 45 -11.15 4.58 -9.73
CA SER A 45 -11.86 4.93 -10.97
C SER A 45 -13.11 4.07 -11.22
N GLU A 46 -13.14 2.84 -10.71
CA GLU A 46 -14.24 1.89 -10.89
C GLU A 46 -15.29 1.97 -9.77
N THR A 47 -14.87 2.37 -8.56
CA THR A 47 -15.72 2.34 -7.37
C THR A 47 -16.29 3.73 -7.03
N ALA A 48 -15.54 4.81 -7.31
CA ALA A 48 -15.96 6.16 -6.95
C ALA A 48 -17.07 6.68 -7.89
N PRO A 49 -18.16 7.26 -7.34
CA PRO A 49 -19.15 8.02 -8.10
C PRO A 49 -18.51 9.12 -8.94
N ILE A 50 -19.16 9.50 -10.05
CA ILE A 50 -18.62 10.46 -11.04
C ILE A 50 -18.27 11.80 -10.37
N GLU A 51 -19.09 12.24 -9.41
CA GLU A 51 -18.95 13.52 -8.69
C GLU A 51 -17.66 13.60 -7.84
N VAL A 52 -17.25 12.47 -7.23
CA VAL A 52 -16.10 12.41 -6.33
C VAL A 52 -14.86 11.76 -6.94
N LYS A 53 -14.95 11.27 -8.17
CA LYS A 53 -13.86 10.57 -8.86
C LYS A 53 -12.61 11.44 -9.02
N GLY A 54 -12.79 12.72 -9.40
CA GLY A 54 -11.69 13.70 -9.52
C GLY A 54 -11.00 13.97 -8.17
N PRO A 55 -11.74 14.41 -7.14
CA PRO A 55 -11.20 14.61 -5.79
C PRO A 55 -10.54 13.35 -5.20
N ALA A 56 -11.10 12.16 -5.41
CA ALA A 56 -10.53 10.91 -4.92
C ALA A 56 -9.19 10.57 -5.58
N GLY A 57 -9.06 10.84 -6.88
CA GLY A 57 -7.78 10.71 -7.60
C GLY A 57 -6.73 11.69 -7.08
N ALA A 58 -7.10 12.95 -6.85
CA ALA A 58 -6.22 13.96 -6.27
C ALA A 58 -5.77 13.59 -4.84
N LEU A 59 -6.70 13.10 -4.01
CA LEU A 59 -6.40 12.63 -2.66
C LEU A 59 -5.37 11.48 -2.68
N SER A 60 -5.50 10.55 -3.62
CA SER A 60 -4.53 9.46 -3.80
C SER A 60 -3.11 10.01 -4.04
N GLN A 61 -2.97 11.05 -4.88
CA GLN A 61 -1.67 11.68 -5.14
C GLN A 61 -1.11 12.39 -3.90
N VAL A 62 -1.96 13.06 -3.13
CA VAL A 62 -1.57 13.69 -1.85
C VAL A 62 -1.06 12.64 -0.86
N CYS A 63 -1.73 11.49 -0.75
CA CYS A 63 -1.29 10.40 0.12
C CYS A 63 0.07 9.84 -0.29
N ILE A 64 0.34 9.70 -1.59
CA ILE A 64 1.65 9.25 -2.11
C ILE A 64 2.73 10.26 -1.70
N THR A 65 2.50 11.55 -1.96
CA THR A 65 3.46 12.61 -1.61
C THR A 65 3.71 12.69 -0.11
N PHE A 66 2.66 12.53 0.69
CA PHE A 66 2.77 12.47 2.15
C PHE A 66 3.59 11.27 2.61
N GLY A 67 3.41 10.10 2.00
CA GLY A 67 4.23 8.91 2.28
C GLY A 67 5.72 9.13 1.98
N ILE A 68 6.03 9.81 0.86
CA ILE A 68 7.40 10.19 0.52
C ILE A 68 7.97 11.14 1.58
N LEU A 69 7.21 12.15 2.00
CA LEU A 69 7.62 13.10 3.04
C LEU A 69 7.95 12.39 4.35
N VAL A 70 7.09 11.46 4.79
CA VAL A 70 7.33 10.66 6.00
C VAL A 70 8.62 9.84 5.87
N ALA A 71 8.83 9.18 4.73
CA ALA A 71 10.03 8.38 4.49
C ALA A 71 11.30 9.24 4.56
N PHE A 72 11.30 10.42 3.96
CA PHE A 72 12.43 11.36 4.05
C PHE A 72 12.65 11.86 5.47
N THR A 73 11.59 12.21 6.18
CA THR A 73 11.71 12.70 7.58
C THR A 73 12.30 11.63 8.49
N VAL A 74 11.86 10.39 8.35
CA VAL A 74 12.44 9.26 9.10
C VAL A 74 13.89 9.03 8.70
N GLY A 75 14.23 9.14 7.39
CA GLY A 75 15.60 9.03 6.90
C GLY A 75 16.54 10.09 7.47
N LEU A 76 16.06 11.34 7.61
CA LEU A 76 16.84 12.44 8.24
C LEU A 76 17.13 12.19 9.73
N GLY A 77 16.35 11.35 10.40
CA GLY A 77 16.59 10.99 11.80
C GLY A 77 17.88 10.19 12.04
N ILE A 78 18.51 9.66 10.98
CA ILE A 78 19.79 8.96 11.08
C ILE A 78 20.93 9.95 11.45
N GLY A 79 20.76 11.25 11.19
CA GLY A 79 21.75 12.29 11.46
C GLY A 79 22.97 12.24 10.52
N ASP A 80 23.93 13.13 10.76
CA ASP A 80 25.26 13.07 10.17
C ASP A 80 26.06 11.97 10.90
N VAL A 81 26.26 10.87 10.21
CA VAL A 81 27.10 9.76 10.71
C VAL A 81 28.53 10.14 10.42
N ASP A 82 29.30 10.46 11.47
CA ASP A 82 30.76 10.63 11.34
C ASP A 82 31.36 9.28 10.89
N GLU A 83 32.31 9.31 9.95
CA GLU A 83 32.93 8.10 9.37
C GLU A 83 33.57 7.17 10.43
N ASP A 84 33.88 7.71 11.59
CA ASP A 84 34.48 6.98 12.72
C ASP A 84 33.43 6.20 13.57
N ASP A 85 32.13 6.50 13.42
CA ASP A 85 31.04 5.91 14.23
C ASP A 85 30.18 4.89 13.45
N VAL A 86 30.59 4.47 12.25
CA VAL A 86 29.85 3.56 11.37
C VAL A 86 29.55 2.20 12.03
N ASP A 87 30.35 1.79 13.01
CA ASP A 87 30.19 0.56 13.77
C ASP A 87 29.31 0.72 15.04
N SER A 88 28.70 1.89 15.27
CA SER A 88 27.85 2.09 16.42
C SER A 88 26.56 1.28 16.29
N PHE A 89 26.25 0.50 17.33
CA PHE A 89 25.08 -0.40 17.43
C PHE A 89 23.77 0.33 17.16
N GLU A 90 23.69 1.63 17.43
CA GLU A 90 22.51 2.48 17.22
C GLU A 90 22.16 2.67 15.74
N ILE A 91 23.17 2.75 14.85
CA ILE A 91 22.96 2.94 13.40
C ILE A 91 22.43 1.64 12.78
N GLN A 92 22.93 0.50 13.23
CA GLN A 92 22.53 -0.80 12.72
C GLN A 92 21.08 -1.11 13.06
N ASP A 93 20.58 -0.72 14.21
CA ASP A 93 19.18 -0.91 14.60
C ASP A 93 18.23 0.05 13.87
N TYR A 94 18.69 1.27 13.56
CA TYR A 94 17.85 2.28 12.93
C TYR A 94 17.45 1.93 11.48
N TRP A 95 18.34 1.34 10.70
CA TRP A 95 18.01 0.96 9.33
C TRP A 95 16.99 -0.18 9.28
N TYR A 96 16.97 -1.10 10.27
CA TYR A 96 15.92 -2.11 10.39
C TYR A 96 14.54 -1.47 10.59
N ILE A 97 14.46 -0.43 11.40
CA ILE A 97 13.22 0.32 11.63
C ILE A 97 12.74 0.96 10.31
N LEU A 98 13.65 1.57 9.56
CA LEU A 98 13.34 2.19 8.27
C LEU A 98 12.78 1.17 7.26
N PHE A 99 13.39 -0.01 7.19
CA PHE A 99 12.96 -1.07 6.28
C PHE A 99 11.73 -1.83 6.77
N ALA A 100 11.48 -1.88 8.06
CA ALA A 100 10.28 -2.49 8.63
C ALA A 100 9.02 -1.61 8.52
N LEU A 101 9.17 -0.29 8.35
CA LEU A 101 8.06 0.65 8.25
C LEU A 101 7.02 0.26 7.20
N PRO A 102 7.36 -0.17 5.96
CA PRO A 102 6.39 -0.66 5.00
C PRO A 102 5.60 -1.89 5.46
N LEU A 103 6.17 -2.74 6.31
CA LEU A 103 5.44 -3.89 6.89
C LEU A 103 4.30 -3.45 7.79
N ILE A 104 4.52 -2.41 8.60
CA ILE A 104 3.49 -1.87 9.49
C ILE A 104 2.31 -1.34 8.65
N PHE A 105 2.60 -0.52 7.63
CA PHE A 105 1.56 0.00 6.75
C PHE A 105 0.85 -1.10 5.96
N SER A 106 1.57 -2.09 5.44
CA SER A 106 0.99 -3.23 4.73
C SER A 106 0.08 -4.07 5.62
N THR A 107 0.47 -4.28 6.87
CA THR A 107 -0.35 -5.03 7.84
C THR A 107 -1.64 -4.28 8.15
N ILE A 108 -1.56 -2.97 8.41
CA ILE A 108 -2.73 -2.11 8.61
C ILE A 108 -3.64 -2.16 7.38
N GLN A 109 -3.08 -2.07 6.18
CA GLN A 109 -3.83 -2.14 4.93
C GLN A 109 -4.55 -3.48 4.75
N ILE A 110 -3.91 -4.61 5.07
CA ILE A 110 -4.53 -5.94 4.99
C ILE A 110 -5.72 -6.03 5.95
N ILE A 111 -5.55 -5.57 7.20
CA ILE A 111 -6.62 -5.57 8.21
C ILE A 111 -7.79 -4.71 7.71
N PHE A 112 -7.49 -3.51 7.19
CA PHE A 112 -8.51 -2.59 6.69
C PHE A 112 -9.30 -3.17 5.50
N LEU A 113 -8.60 -3.78 4.54
CA LEU A 113 -9.23 -4.42 3.39
C LEU A 113 -10.10 -5.62 3.81
N TYR A 114 -9.65 -6.40 4.78
CA TYR A 114 -10.40 -7.57 5.25
C TYR A 114 -11.65 -7.19 6.07
N CYS A 115 -11.52 -6.15 6.93
CA CYS A 115 -12.60 -5.76 7.84
C CYS A 115 -13.64 -4.83 7.19
N ILE A 116 -13.22 -3.92 6.28
CA ILE A 116 -14.09 -2.85 5.79
C ILE A 116 -14.53 -3.08 4.34
N PHE A 117 -13.65 -3.65 3.50
CA PHE A 117 -13.89 -3.85 2.07
C PHE A 117 -13.71 -5.32 1.65
N PRO A 118 -14.61 -6.24 2.09
CA PRO A 118 -14.54 -7.64 1.70
C PRO A 118 -14.98 -7.89 0.26
N TYR A 119 -15.49 -6.88 -0.45
CA TYR A 119 -16.03 -6.99 -1.80
C TYR A 119 -15.01 -6.60 -2.86
N ASP A 120 -15.09 -7.27 -4.01
CA ASP A 120 -14.34 -6.92 -5.22
C ASP A 120 -14.94 -5.68 -5.91
N THR A 121 -14.27 -5.15 -6.94
CA THR A 121 -14.76 -3.96 -7.66
C THR A 121 -16.13 -4.22 -8.32
N PRO A 122 -17.00 -3.19 -8.46
CA PRO A 122 -18.30 -3.34 -9.11
C PRO A 122 -18.20 -3.94 -10.52
N VAL A 123 -17.15 -3.57 -11.25
CA VAL A 123 -16.92 -4.08 -12.61
C VAL A 123 -16.58 -5.56 -12.60
N SER A 124 -15.72 -6.01 -11.67
CA SER A 124 -15.37 -7.42 -11.50
C SER A 124 -16.56 -8.26 -11.09
N LEU A 125 -17.36 -7.79 -10.11
CA LEU A 125 -18.57 -8.47 -9.66
C LEU A 125 -19.59 -8.63 -10.78
N LYS A 126 -19.76 -7.61 -11.62
CA LYS A 126 -20.65 -7.68 -12.79
C LYS A 126 -20.15 -8.70 -13.84
N GLN A 127 -18.86 -8.72 -14.12
CA GLN A 127 -18.26 -9.67 -15.08
C GLN A 127 -18.37 -11.12 -14.60
N ASN A 128 -18.23 -11.34 -13.31
CA ASN A 128 -18.32 -12.66 -12.69
C ASN A 128 -19.78 -13.11 -12.43
N GLY A 129 -20.78 -12.27 -12.76
CA GLY A 129 -22.19 -12.58 -12.60
C GLY A 129 -22.69 -12.61 -11.15
N ASN A 130 -21.91 -12.11 -10.19
CA ASN A 130 -22.26 -12.07 -8.77
C ASN A 130 -23.10 -10.82 -8.47
N LEU A 131 -24.38 -10.87 -8.87
CA LEU A 131 -25.31 -9.74 -8.75
C LEU A 131 -25.71 -9.45 -7.29
N GLU A 132 -25.63 -10.44 -6.40
CA GLU A 132 -26.00 -10.27 -5.00
C GLU A 132 -24.99 -9.39 -4.27
N ASP A 133 -23.69 -9.67 -4.42
CA ASP A 133 -22.64 -8.86 -3.81
C ASP A 133 -22.53 -7.49 -4.48
N LEU A 134 -22.80 -7.40 -5.79
CA LEU A 134 -22.91 -6.14 -6.49
C LEU A 134 -24.00 -5.24 -5.89
N ASN A 135 -25.19 -5.78 -5.65
CA ASN A 135 -26.30 -5.02 -5.05
C ASN A 135 -25.99 -4.58 -3.62
N LYS A 136 -25.32 -5.42 -2.82
CA LYS A 136 -24.87 -5.05 -1.47
C LYS A 136 -23.88 -3.90 -1.51
N LEU A 137 -22.89 -3.97 -2.43
CA LEU A 137 -21.89 -2.93 -2.62
C LEU A 137 -22.53 -1.62 -3.08
N MET A 138 -23.44 -1.67 -4.05
CA MET A 138 -24.15 -0.50 -4.57
C MET A 138 -25.00 0.17 -3.49
N ASN A 139 -25.71 -0.60 -2.67
CA ASN A 139 -26.49 -0.06 -1.55
C ASN A 139 -25.63 0.60 -0.47
N ASN A 140 -24.36 0.19 -0.32
CA ASN A 140 -23.43 0.81 0.61
C ASN A 140 -22.82 2.12 0.08
N ILE A 141 -22.68 2.24 -1.25
CA ILE A 141 -22.05 3.41 -1.91
C ILE A 141 -23.10 4.46 -2.28
N TYR A 142 -24.25 4.03 -2.80
CA TYR A 142 -25.32 4.92 -3.26
C TYR A 142 -26.53 4.83 -2.34
N LYS A 143 -27.18 5.96 -2.06
CA LYS A 143 -28.51 5.93 -1.41
C LYS A 143 -29.52 5.27 -2.35
N SER A 144 -30.45 4.52 -1.78
CA SER A 144 -31.44 3.74 -2.56
C SER A 144 -32.26 4.54 -3.57
N GLU A 145 -32.33 5.86 -3.43
CA GLU A 145 -33.03 6.78 -4.35
C GLU A 145 -32.26 7.07 -5.65
N GLU A 146 -30.98 6.78 -5.72
CA GLU A 146 -30.14 7.01 -6.91
C GLU A 146 -29.95 5.75 -7.77
N ILE A 147 -30.46 4.60 -7.32
CA ILE A 147 -30.28 3.30 -7.98
C ILE A 147 -31.48 2.97 -8.91
N ALA A 148 -32.58 3.71 -8.83
CA ALA A 148 -33.77 3.56 -9.66
C ALA A 148 -33.71 4.40 -10.93
#